data_9f1b66954fc237910ed5aaa33b26ef5f
#
_entry.id   9f1b66954fc237910ed5aaa33b26ef5f
#
_cell.length_a   1.000
_cell.length_b   1.000
_cell.length_c   1.000
_cell.angle_alpha   90.00
_cell.angle_beta   90.00
_cell.angle_gamma   90.00
#
_symmetry.space_group_name_H-M   'P 1'
#
loop_
_entity.id
_entity.type
_entity.pdbx_description
1 polymer ?
#
loop_
_entity_poly.entity_id
_entity_poly.type
_entity_poly.pdbx_seq_one_letter_code
_entity_poly.pdbx_strand_id
1 'polypeptide(L)'
;MPVPPAPGARTLLVEQLDLRSDCARCTALCCVGLHLVRSADFAIDKPAGTPCPNLRGDFGCGIHSRLRESGFPGCVAYDCLGAGQRVTAAVRAAHDGATWRDDPAAARDAFAALPVVTQLHELLWYLTEVLALDAAAPVHDDARLALDRTAALAALAPADLLALDVGAVRREVGPLIDRAGALVRDAARSGRGSRASSTAGGPASAPRPRSLVEPSPAVRRRLRPGADLVGADLRALDLTGADLRGALLLGADLRGSRLDVVDLLGADLRGADARDTDLSRALFLTPAQAGAVRRDERTALPAALRD
;
A
#
# COMPACT_ATOMS: atom_id res chain seq x y z
N MET A 1 21.63 20.00 -12.69
CA MET A 1 20.29 19.46 -12.99
C MET A 1 20.25 18.05 -12.40
N PRO A 2 19.31 17.72 -11.50
CA PRO A 2 19.17 16.35 -11.03
C PRO A 2 18.77 15.45 -12.21
N VAL A 3 19.47 14.31 -12.35
CA VAL A 3 19.15 13.29 -13.34
C VAL A 3 17.82 12.66 -12.92
N PRO A 4 16.82 12.57 -13.81
CA PRO A 4 15.56 11.89 -13.48
C PRO A 4 15.85 10.44 -13.10
N PRO A 5 15.16 9.88 -12.07
CA PRO A 5 15.34 8.50 -11.68
C PRO A 5 15.02 7.58 -12.86
N ALA A 6 15.88 6.59 -13.09
CA ALA A 6 15.68 5.62 -14.16
C ALA A 6 14.34 4.88 -13.96
N PRO A 7 13.64 4.48 -15.06
CA PRO A 7 12.48 3.62 -14.98
C PRO A 7 12.82 2.36 -14.16
N GLY A 8 12.15 2.15 -13.03
CA GLY A 8 12.46 1.07 -12.09
C GLY A 8 13.15 1.50 -10.78
N ALA A 9 13.56 2.76 -10.63
CA ALA A 9 14.22 3.23 -9.41
C ALA A 9 13.42 2.93 -8.12
N ARG A 10 12.08 3.11 -8.14
CA ARG A 10 11.20 2.73 -7.03
C ARG A 10 11.25 1.23 -6.74
N THR A 11 11.18 0.39 -7.78
CA THR A 11 11.21 -1.07 -7.63
C THR A 11 12.51 -1.50 -6.95
N LEU A 12 13.64 -0.95 -7.37
CA LEU A 12 14.94 -1.22 -6.74
C LEU A 12 14.97 -0.82 -5.26
N LEU A 13 14.41 0.33 -4.89
CA LEU A 13 14.32 0.75 -3.48
C LEU A 13 13.41 -0.18 -2.66
N VAL A 14 12.28 -0.59 -3.22
CA VAL A 14 11.35 -1.54 -2.58
C VAL A 14 12.05 -2.88 -2.33
N GLU A 15 12.85 -3.37 -3.28
CA GLU A 15 13.63 -4.60 -3.14
C GLU A 15 14.77 -4.44 -2.13
N GLN A 16 15.54 -3.37 -2.20
CA GLN A 16 16.65 -3.09 -1.25
C GLN A 16 16.18 -2.97 0.20
N LEU A 17 14.99 -2.39 0.42
CA LEU A 17 14.38 -2.24 1.74
C LEU A 17 13.58 -3.46 2.17
N ASP A 18 13.51 -4.51 1.35
CA ASP A 18 12.76 -5.76 1.61
C ASP A 18 11.28 -5.51 1.95
N LEU A 19 10.63 -4.58 1.22
CA LEU A 19 9.26 -4.16 1.46
C LEU A 19 8.20 -5.05 0.77
N ARG A 20 8.58 -6.14 0.13
CA ARG A 20 7.64 -7.14 -0.40
C ARG A 20 7.44 -8.24 0.63
N SER A 21 6.18 -8.61 0.87
CA SER A 21 5.84 -9.70 1.80
C SER A 21 6.40 -11.03 1.31
N ASP A 22 7.25 -11.69 2.12
CA ASP A 22 7.79 -13.02 1.87
C ASP A 22 7.41 -13.97 3.01
N CYS A 23 6.29 -14.68 2.81
CA CYS A 23 5.77 -15.62 3.79
C CYS A 23 6.70 -16.82 4.02
N ALA A 24 7.60 -17.15 3.10
CA ALA A 24 8.57 -18.25 3.26
C ALA A 24 9.66 -17.91 4.30
N ARG A 25 9.95 -16.63 4.49
CA ARG A 25 10.92 -16.14 5.50
C ARG A 25 10.24 -15.69 6.81
N CYS A 26 8.91 -15.85 6.91
CA CYS A 26 8.13 -15.40 8.07
C CYS A 26 7.60 -16.58 8.87
N THR A 27 7.59 -16.46 10.20
CA THR A 27 6.97 -17.44 11.10
C THR A 27 5.44 -17.25 11.23
N ALA A 28 4.77 -16.86 10.16
CA ALA A 28 3.31 -16.69 10.06
C ALA A 28 2.72 -15.68 11.07
N LEU A 29 3.41 -14.59 11.34
CA LEU A 29 3.02 -13.63 12.38
C LEU A 29 1.62 -13.05 12.18
N CYS A 30 1.18 -12.79 10.94
CA CYS A 30 -0.18 -12.34 10.65
C CYS A 30 -1.24 -13.40 10.96
N CYS A 31 -0.94 -14.70 10.78
CA CYS A 31 -1.85 -15.79 11.09
C CYS A 31 -2.08 -15.98 12.59
N VAL A 32 -1.23 -15.40 13.44
CA VAL A 32 -1.31 -15.50 14.90
C VAL A 32 -1.59 -14.14 15.54
N GLY A 33 -0.80 -13.12 15.20
CA GLY A 33 -0.83 -11.80 15.86
C GLY A 33 -2.11 -11.01 15.60
N LEU A 34 -2.76 -11.19 14.44
CA LEU A 34 -3.95 -10.42 14.10
C LEU A 34 -5.23 -10.97 14.74
N HIS A 35 -6.10 -10.06 15.18
CA HIS A 35 -7.48 -10.37 15.56
C HIS A 35 -8.31 -10.48 14.28
N LEU A 36 -9.07 -11.56 14.13
CA LEU A 36 -10.05 -11.72 13.06
C LEU A 36 -11.45 -11.72 13.66
N VAL A 37 -12.36 -10.97 13.02
CA VAL A 37 -13.77 -10.92 13.39
C VAL A 37 -14.60 -11.47 12.24
N ARG A 38 -15.51 -12.39 12.53
CA ARG A 38 -16.43 -12.94 11.56
C ARG A 38 -17.21 -11.84 10.85
N SER A 39 -17.05 -11.75 9.53
CA SER A 39 -17.57 -10.67 8.69
C SER A 39 -17.55 -11.10 7.21
N ALA A 40 -17.74 -10.14 6.31
CA ALA A 40 -17.50 -10.36 4.89
C ALA A 40 -16.02 -10.68 4.58
N ASP A 41 -15.08 -10.32 5.48
CA ASP A 41 -13.64 -10.48 5.29
C ASP A 41 -13.09 -11.78 5.88
N PHE A 42 -13.76 -12.36 6.91
CA PHE A 42 -13.29 -13.55 7.62
C PHE A 42 -14.42 -14.49 8.01
N ALA A 43 -14.28 -15.78 7.69
CA ALA A 43 -15.25 -16.81 8.03
C ALA A 43 -15.28 -17.19 9.53
N ILE A 44 -14.32 -16.74 10.33
CA ILE A 44 -14.14 -17.10 11.73
C ILE A 44 -13.89 -15.88 12.63
N ASP A 45 -14.16 -16.08 13.93
CA ASP A 45 -13.62 -15.25 14.99
C ASP A 45 -12.31 -15.87 15.51
N LYS A 46 -11.27 -15.08 15.66
CA LYS A 46 -9.96 -15.50 16.14
C LYS A 46 -9.31 -14.39 16.98
N PRO A 47 -9.09 -14.56 18.29
CA PRO A 47 -8.37 -13.59 19.10
C PRO A 47 -6.93 -13.39 18.60
N ALA A 48 -6.39 -12.18 18.80
CA ALA A 48 -4.96 -11.93 18.62
C ALA A 48 -4.13 -12.86 19.52
N GLY A 49 -2.98 -13.32 19.02
CA GLY A 49 -2.12 -14.26 19.75
C GLY A 49 -2.57 -15.73 19.63
N THR A 50 -3.74 -16.02 19.07
CA THR A 50 -4.22 -17.38 18.82
C THR A 50 -3.88 -17.80 17.39
N PRO A 51 -3.28 -18.97 17.16
CA PRO A 51 -3.02 -19.47 15.80
C PRO A 51 -4.30 -19.68 14.99
N CYS A 52 -4.26 -19.26 13.71
CA CYS A 52 -5.34 -19.56 12.77
C CYS A 52 -5.46 -21.09 12.58
N PRO A 53 -6.67 -21.67 12.53
CA PRO A 53 -6.84 -23.12 12.32
C PRO A 53 -6.30 -23.60 10.98
N ASN A 54 -6.10 -22.70 10.00
CA ASN A 54 -5.51 -23.01 8.71
C ASN A 54 -3.98 -22.96 8.70
N LEU A 55 -3.34 -22.61 9.82
CA LEU A 55 -1.89 -22.53 9.95
C LEU A 55 -1.30 -23.94 10.13
N ARG A 56 -0.34 -24.30 9.26
CA ARG A 56 0.36 -25.58 9.31
C ARG A 56 1.58 -25.56 10.24
N GLY A 57 2.16 -26.75 10.47
CA GLY A 57 3.37 -26.91 11.28
C GLY A 57 4.61 -26.21 10.70
N ASP A 58 4.68 -26.07 9.39
CA ASP A 58 5.75 -25.41 8.64
C ASP A 58 5.59 -23.87 8.54
N PHE A 59 4.72 -23.25 9.31
CA PHE A 59 4.29 -21.86 9.23
C PHE A 59 3.55 -21.48 7.94
N GLY A 60 3.26 -22.41 7.05
CA GLY A 60 2.49 -22.18 5.85
C GLY A 60 0.99 -22.10 6.11
N CYS A 61 0.27 -21.36 5.27
CA CYS A 61 -1.19 -21.35 5.27
C CYS A 61 -1.74 -22.50 4.41
N GLY A 62 -2.54 -23.41 4.99
CA GLY A 62 -3.12 -24.57 4.30
C GLY A 62 -4.15 -24.21 3.23
N ILE A 63 -4.64 -22.98 3.22
CA ILE A 63 -5.66 -22.51 2.27
C ILE A 63 -5.16 -21.30 1.44
N HIS A 64 -3.86 -21.04 1.40
CA HIS A 64 -3.30 -19.80 0.79
C HIS A 64 -3.76 -19.60 -0.66
N SER A 65 -3.80 -20.65 -1.47
CA SER A 65 -4.21 -20.60 -2.88
C SER A 65 -5.72 -20.40 -3.10
N ARG A 66 -6.55 -20.53 -2.04
CA ARG A 66 -8.02 -20.47 -2.11
C ARG A 66 -8.64 -19.62 -0.99
N LEU A 67 -7.94 -18.59 -0.54
CA LEU A 67 -8.38 -17.74 0.58
C LEU A 67 -9.76 -17.13 0.35
N ARG A 68 -10.02 -16.54 -0.83
CA ARG A 68 -11.33 -15.96 -1.15
C ARG A 68 -12.47 -16.99 -1.13
N GLU A 69 -12.25 -18.15 -1.73
CA GLU A 69 -13.21 -19.25 -1.77
C GLU A 69 -13.48 -19.84 -0.39
N SER A 70 -12.47 -19.80 0.48
CA SER A 70 -12.54 -20.28 1.87
C SER A 70 -13.14 -19.26 2.85
N GLY A 71 -13.58 -18.08 2.38
CA GLY A 71 -14.17 -17.05 3.22
C GLY A 71 -13.14 -16.17 3.96
N PHE A 72 -11.93 -16.02 3.41
CA PHE A 72 -10.85 -15.16 3.95
C PHE A 72 -10.36 -14.10 2.96
N PRO A 73 -11.25 -13.31 2.32
CA PRO A 73 -10.82 -12.24 1.44
C PRO A 73 -9.97 -11.18 2.16
N GLY A 74 -10.15 -10.98 3.48
CA GLY A 74 -9.33 -10.09 4.28
C GLY A 74 -7.86 -10.50 4.32
N CYS A 75 -7.55 -11.82 4.29
CA CYS A 75 -6.16 -12.29 4.18
C CYS A 75 -5.55 -12.02 2.80
N VAL A 76 -6.36 -11.92 1.74
CA VAL A 76 -5.88 -11.53 0.40
C VAL A 76 -5.59 -10.04 0.33
N ALA A 77 -6.40 -9.23 1.02
CA ALA A 77 -6.22 -7.78 1.09
C ALA A 77 -5.08 -7.37 2.03
N TYR A 78 -4.75 -8.20 3.03
CA TYR A 78 -3.68 -7.89 3.97
C TYR A 78 -2.31 -8.03 3.33
N ASP A 79 -1.48 -7.02 3.48
CA ASP A 79 -0.05 -7.05 3.16
C ASP A 79 0.74 -6.40 4.29
N CYS A 80 1.79 -7.07 4.76
CA CYS A 80 2.64 -6.58 5.85
C CYS A 80 3.82 -5.75 5.36
N LEU A 81 3.95 -5.53 4.04
CA LEU A 81 5.07 -4.77 3.45
C LEU A 81 6.45 -5.28 3.91
N GLY A 82 6.61 -6.61 4.04
CA GLY A 82 7.86 -7.20 4.50
C GLY A 82 8.09 -7.20 6.02
N ALA A 83 7.19 -6.60 6.81
CA ALA A 83 7.35 -6.56 8.26
C ALA A 83 7.39 -7.95 8.91
N GLY A 84 6.66 -8.92 8.36
CA GLY A 84 6.63 -10.28 8.90
C GLY A 84 8.00 -10.95 8.91
N GLN A 85 8.71 -10.99 7.78
CA GLN A 85 10.04 -11.57 7.70
C GLN A 85 11.08 -10.74 8.47
N ARG A 86 10.93 -9.41 8.51
CA ARG A 86 11.81 -8.51 9.26
C ARG A 86 11.74 -8.80 10.76
N VAL A 87 10.52 -8.82 11.33
CA VAL A 87 10.29 -9.13 12.75
C VAL A 87 10.73 -10.55 13.07
N THR A 88 10.44 -11.53 12.21
CA THR A 88 10.90 -12.91 12.39
C THR A 88 12.42 -12.98 12.52
N ALA A 89 13.16 -12.30 11.65
CA ALA A 89 14.62 -12.27 11.69
C ALA A 89 15.14 -11.60 12.97
N ALA A 90 14.57 -10.44 13.36
CA ALA A 90 14.99 -9.69 14.55
C ALA A 90 14.72 -10.47 15.85
N VAL A 91 13.55 -11.11 15.96
CA VAL A 91 13.19 -11.91 17.16
C VAL A 91 14.07 -13.15 17.26
N ARG A 92 14.31 -13.87 16.18
CA ARG A 92 15.21 -15.03 16.20
C ARG A 92 16.63 -14.66 16.59
N ALA A 93 17.11 -13.50 16.15
CA ALA A 93 18.43 -13.00 16.55
C ALA A 93 18.50 -12.64 18.05
N ALA A 94 17.41 -12.14 18.63
CA ALA A 94 17.33 -11.76 20.05
C ALA A 94 17.07 -12.95 21.00
N HIS A 95 16.58 -14.10 20.50
CA HIS A 95 16.15 -15.26 21.27
C HIS A 95 16.82 -16.56 20.78
N ASP A 96 18.11 -16.55 20.46
CA ASP A 96 18.93 -17.72 20.10
C ASP A 96 18.30 -18.64 19.02
N GLY A 97 17.61 -18.04 18.06
CA GLY A 97 16.95 -18.74 16.97
C GLY A 97 15.50 -19.19 17.26
N ALA A 98 15.02 -19.00 18.49
CA ALA A 98 13.64 -19.36 18.87
C ALA A 98 12.58 -18.56 18.10
N THR A 99 11.43 -19.20 17.90
CA THR A 99 10.24 -18.59 17.32
C THR A 99 9.17 -18.37 18.40
N TRP A 100 8.07 -17.77 18.03
CA TRP A 100 6.91 -17.60 18.94
C TRP A 100 6.31 -18.95 19.43
N ARG A 101 6.63 -20.08 18.77
CA ARG A 101 6.20 -21.43 19.21
C ARG A 101 7.09 -21.99 20.30
N ASP A 102 8.35 -21.60 20.31
CA ASP A 102 9.38 -22.22 21.13
C ASP A 102 9.52 -21.48 22.47
N ASP A 103 9.34 -20.16 22.47
CA ASP A 103 9.56 -19.30 23.64
C ASP A 103 8.46 -18.23 23.79
N PRO A 104 7.78 -18.19 24.96
CA PRO A 104 6.80 -17.14 25.25
C PRO A 104 7.37 -15.71 25.24
N ALA A 105 8.67 -15.51 25.49
CA ALA A 105 9.30 -14.19 25.39
C ALA A 105 9.44 -13.79 23.92
N ALA A 106 9.91 -14.70 23.05
CA ALA A 106 9.94 -14.48 21.61
C ALA A 106 8.55 -14.21 21.03
N ALA A 107 7.50 -14.87 21.56
CA ALA A 107 6.12 -14.63 21.14
C ALA A 107 5.66 -13.19 21.48
N ARG A 108 5.91 -12.72 22.72
CA ARG A 108 5.56 -11.36 23.13
C ARG A 108 6.23 -10.32 22.24
N ASP A 109 7.54 -10.47 22.01
CA ASP A 109 8.32 -9.54 21.21
C ASP A 109 7.86 -9.54 19.75
N ALA A 110 7.61 -10.70 19.16
CA ALA A 110 7.17 -10.82 17.77
C ALA A 110 5.81 -10.14 17.54
N PHE A 111 4.83 -10.41 18.40
CA PHE A 111 3.48 -9.87 18.21
C PHE A 111 3.38 -8.38 18.57
N ALA A 112 4.20 -7.89 19.48
CA ALA A 112 4.25 -6.47 19.82
C ALA A 112 5.05 -5.66 18.78
N ALA A 113 6.13 -6.20 18.21
CA ALA A 113 6.94 -5.52 17.19
C ALA A 113 6.26 -5.49 15.81
N LEU A 114 5.44 -6.49 15.45
CA LEU A 114 4.81 -6.58 14.13
C LEU A 114 4.03 -5.30 13.73
N PRO A 115 3.13 -4.75 14.55
CA PRO A 115 2.40 -3.54 14.18
C PRO A 115 3.31 -2.30 14.09
N VAL A 116 4.39 -2.24 14.86
CA VAL A 116 5.37 -1.15 14.82
C VAL A 116 6.12 -1.18 13.48
N VAL A 117 6.70 -2.33 13.13
CA VAL A 117 7.46 -2.47 11.87
C VAL A 117 6.54 -2.33 10.65
N THR A 118 5.31 -2.85 10.70
CA THR A 118 4.34 -2.67 9.60
C THR A 118 4.09 -1.19 9.32
N GLN A 119 3.92 -0.36 10.36
CA GLN A 119 3.72 1.07 10.21
C GLN A 119 4.96 1.79 9.66
N LEU A 120 6.17 1.40 10.10
CA LEU A 120 7.42 1.97 9.57
C LEU A 120 7.62 1.57 8.10
N HIS A 121 7.33 0.32 7.73
CA HIS A 121 7.41 -0.16 6.35
C HIS A 121 6.39 0.52 5.44
N GLU A 122 5.20 0.86 5.95
CA GLU A 122 4.23 1.68 5.21
C GLU A 122 4.79 3.07 4.90
N LEU A 123 5.45 3.73 5.85
CA LEU A 123 6.11 5.02 5.60
C LEU A 123 7.26 4.88 4.59
N LEU A 124 8.07 3.83 4.69
CA LEU A 124 9.11 3.53 3.70
C LEU A 124 8.52 3.32 2.31
N TRP A 125 7.40 2.59 2.20
CA TRP A 125 6.69 2.40 0.93
C TRP A 125 6.31 3.72 0.28
N TYR A 126 5.75 4.67 1.04
CA TYR A 126 5.40 5.99 0.53
C TYR A 126 6.63 6.82 0.17
N LEU A 127 7.68 6.79 1.00
CA LEU A 127 8.92 7.53 0.72
C LEU A 127 9.64 7.02 -0.54
N THR A 128 9.62 5.70 -0.83
CA THR A 128 10.14 5.17 -2.11
C THR A 128 9.39 5.74 -3.30
N GLU A 129 8.08 5.98 -3.17
CA GLU A 129 7.29 6.61 -4.21
C GLU A 129 7.62 8.08 -4.38
N VAL A 130 7.69 8.85 -3.28
CA VAL A 130 8.08 10.27 -3.32
C VAL A 130 9.38 10.45 -4.10
N LEU A 131 10.39 9.61 -3.84
CA LEU A 131 11.70 9.68 -4.51
C LEU A 131 11.67 9.29 -6.00
N ALA A 132 10.61 8.64 -6.46
CA ALA A 132 10.42 8.25 -7.85
C ALA A 132 9.56 9.24 -8.65
N LEU A 133 8.98 10.26 -8.01
CA LEU A 133 8.10 11.24 -8.63
C LEU A 133 8.88 12.50 -9.01
N ASP A 134 9.19 12.70 -10.30
CA ASP A 134 9.97 13.84 -10.79
C ASP A 134 9.44 15.20 -10.33
N ALA A 135 8.13 15.38 -10.33
CA ALA A 135 7.50 16.63 -9.87
C ALA A 135 7.68 16.87 -8.36
N ALA A 136 8.05 15.84 -7.59
CA ALA A 136 8.35 15.94 -6.17
C ALA A 136 9.82 16.26 -5.89
N ALA A 137 10.65 16.53 -6.91
CA ALA A 137 12.08 16.85 -6.76
C ALA A 137 12.39 17.90 -5.66
N PRO A 138 11.57 18.96 -5.44
CA PRO A 138 11.82 19.92 -4.36
C PRO A 138 11.85 19.35 -2.93
N VAL A 139 11.37 18.12 -2.73
CA VAL A 139 11.36 17.45 -1.41
C VAL A 139 12.21 16.17 -1.39
N HIS A 140 12.96 15.87 -2.45
CA HIS A 140 13.72 14.60 -2.55
C HIS A 140 14.82 14.48 -1.48
N ASP A 141 15.54 15.55 -1.18
CA ASP A 141 16.62 15.50 -0.17
C ASP A 141 16.07 15.19 1.21
N ASP A 142 15.01 15.90 1.63
CA ASP A 142 14.31 15.63 2.89
C ASP A 142 13.71 14.22 2.93
N ALA A 143 13.11 13.79 1.82
CA ALA A 143 12.53 12.45 1.71
C ALA A 143 13.61 11.35 1.79
N ARG A 144 14.81 11.58 1.24
CA ARG A 144 15.93 10.65 1.35
C ARG A 144 16.38 10.51 2.80
N LEU A 145 16.59 11.63 3.47
CA LEU A 145 16.95 11.63 4.89
C LEU A 145 15.90 10.92 5.76
N ALA A 146 14.62 11.20 5.51
CA ALA A 146 13.52 10.56 6.21
C ALA A 146 13.46 9.04 5.94
N LEU A 147 13.71 8.61 4.68
CA LEU A 147 13.79 7.20 4.31
C LEU A 147 14.90 6.48 5.06
N ASP A 148 16.12 7.03 5.03
CA ASP A 148 17.28 6.41 5.67
C ASP A 148 17.06 6.29 7.19
N ARG A 149 16.51 7.33 7.82
CA ARG A 149 16.17 7.34 9.24
C ARG A 149 15.08 6.31 9.58
N THR A 150 14.00 6.26 8.79
CA THR A 150 12.90 5.32 9.01
C THR A 150 13.37 3.87 8.82
N ALA A 151 14.24 3.62 7.84
CA ALA A 151 14.84 2.30 7.61
C ALA A 151 15.72 1.88 8.80
N ALA A 152 16.51 2.80 9.37
CA ALA A 152 17.29 2.55 10.57
C ALA A 152 16.40 2.20 11.78
N LEU A 153 15.29 2.92 11.97
CA LEU A 153 14.32 2.63 13.02
C LEU A 153 13.65 1.25 12.85
N ALA A 154 13.29 0.87 11.63
CA ALA A 154 12.72 -0.45 11.34
C ALA A 154 13.75 -1.60 11.53
N ALA A 155 15.03 -1.27 11.65
CA ALA A 155 16.12 -2.22 11.88
C ALA A 155 16.45 -2.46 13.37
N LEU A 156 15.84 -1.73 14.28
CA LEU A 156 16.09 -1.84 15.71
C LEU A 156 15.74 -3.23 16.27
N ALA A 157 16.34 -3.57 17.41
CA ALA A 157 15.99 -4.76 18.18
C ALA A 157 14.53 -4.66 18.70
N PRO A 158 13.86 -5.80 18.97
CA PRO A 158 12.47 -5.79 19.43
C PRO A 158 12.21 -4.86 20.63
N ALA A 159 13.07 -4.86 21.63
CA ALA A 159 12.92 -4.02 22.83
C ALA A 159 12.92 -2.51 22.50
N ASP A 160 13.80 -2.08 21.59
CA ASP A 160 13.90 -0.67 21.17
C ASP A 160 12.72 -0.27 20.26
N LEU A 161 12.23 -1.21 19.41
CA LEU A 161 11.02 -0.99 18.62
C LEU A 161 9.79 -0.72 19.50
N LEU A 162 9.66 -1.41 20.63
CA LEU A 162 8.53 -1.23 21.55
C LEU A 162 8.57 0.11 22.31
N ALA A 163 9.74 0.71 22.45
CA ALA A 163 9.91 2.03 23.05
C ALA A 163 9.69 3.20 22.07
N LEU A 164 9.52 2.90 20.76
CA LEU A 164 9.44 3.90 19.70
C LEU A 164 8.06 4.59 19.64
N ASP A 165 8.04 5.92 19.64
CA ASP A 165 6.84 6.69 19.22
C ASP A 165 6.72 6.74 17.71
N VAL A 166 6.05 5.74 17.13
CA VAL A 166 5.76 5.70 15.67
C VAL A 166 4.91 6.89 15.24
N GLY A 167 4.07 7.42 16.14
CA GLY A 167 3.29 8.63 15.89
C GLY A 167 4.18 9.86 15.64
N ALA A 168 5.32 9.98 16.35
CA ALA A 168 6.30 11.02 16.09
C ALA A 168 6.92 10.88 14.69
N VAL A 169 7.30 9.66 14.29
CA VAL A 169 7.82 9.39 12.94
C VAL A 169 6.78 9.76 11.87
N ARG A 170 5.51 9.37 12.06
CA ARG A 170 4.42 9.75 11.13
C ARG A 170 4.23 11.27 11.04
N ARG A 171 4.34 12.00 12.16
CA ARG A 171 4.24 13.48 12.16
C ARG A 171 5.40 14.16 11.42
N GLU A 172 6.57 13.54 11.40
CA GLU A 172 7.74 14.03 10.66
C GLU A 172 7.63 13.74 9.15
N VAL A 173 7.25 12.51 8.79
CA VAL A 173 7.22 12.02 7.41
C VAL A 173 5.96 12.48 6.66
N GLY A 174 4.81 12.56 7.34
CA GLY A 174 3.52 12.87 6.71
C GLY A 174 3.52 14.15 5.87
N PRO A 175 4.03 15.29 6.38
CA PRO A 175 4.11 16.53 5.60
C PRO A 175 4.93 16.44 4.31
N LEU A 176 5.96 15.58 4.26
CA LEU A 176 6.76 15.35 3.05
C LEU A 176 5.94 14.62 1.99
N ILE A 177 5.20 13.59 2.39
CA ILE A 177 4.30 12.82 1.51
C ILE A 177 3.19 13.72 0.97
N ASP A 178 2.56 14.51 1.85
CA ASP A 178 1.49 15.47 1.50
C ASP A 178 1.98 16.49 0.48
N ARG A 179 3.18 17.06 0.70
CA ARG A 179 3.76 18.04 -0.21
C ARG A 179 4.12 17.41 -1.56
N ALA A 180 4.68 16.20 -1.58
CA ALA A 180 4.98 15.49 -2.81
C ALA A 180 3.72 15.25 -3.63
N GLY A 181 2.65 14.73 -3.01
CA GLY A 181 1.35 14.53 -3.67
C GLY A 181 0.78 15.83 -4.25
N ALA A 182 0.85 16.94 -3.50
CA ALA A 182 0.40 18.25 -3.97
C ALA A 182 1.19 18.71 -5.21
N LEU A 183 2.52 18.64 -5.19
CA LEU A 183 3.40 19.01 -6.31
C LEU A 183 3.05 18.22 -7.59
N VAL A 184 2.84 16.91 -7.46
CA VAL A 184 2.50 16.05 -8.61
C VAL A 184 1.12 16.40 -9.17
N ARG A 185 0.11 16.58 -8.32
CA ARG A 185 -1.23 16.97 -8.76
C ARG A 185 -1.27 18.36 -9.40
N ASP A 186 -0.49 19.31 -8.89
CA ASP A 186 -0.39 20.65 -9.45
C ASP A 186 0.31 20.64 -10.81
N ALA A 187 1.38 19.88 -10.97
CA ALA A 187 2.03 19.67 -12.26
C ALA A 187 1.09 19.07 -13.30
N ALA A 188 0.28 18.07 -12.92
CA ALA A 188 -0.71 17.47 -13.80
C ALA A 188 -1.81 18.45 -14.23
N ARG A 189 -2.26 19.30 -13.32
CA ARG A 189 -3.27 20.35 -13.63
C ARG A 189 -2.70 21.41 -14.58
N SER A 190 -1.46 21.84 -14.35
CA SER A 190 -0.77 22.82 -15.19
C SER A 190 -0.48 22.28 -16.60
N GLY A 191 -0.13 20.98 -16.71
CA GLY A 191 0.12 20.31 -17.99
C GLY A 191 -1.12 20.12 -18.86
N ARG A 192 -2.33 20.21 -18.33
CA ARG A 192 -3.59 20.21 -19.10
C ARG A 192 -3.76 21.44 -19.99
N GLY A 193 -3.09 22.56 -19.66
CA GLY A 193 -3.09 23.77 -20.49
C GLY A 193 -2.21 23.70 -21.74
N SER A 194 -1.30 22.73 -21.82
CA SER A 194 -0.40 22.51 -22.97
C SER A 194 -0.70 21.14 -23.60
N ARG A 195 -1.68 21.09 -24.51
CA ARG A 195 -1.81 19.96 -25.45
C ARG A 195 -0.67 20.04 -26.47
N ALA A 196 0.50 19.59 -26.08
CA ALA A 196 1.55 19.24 -27.02
C ALA A 196 1.59 17.71 -27.15
N SER A 197 1.35 17.24 -28.36
CA SER A 197 1.58 15.90 -28.89
C SER A 197 2.82 15.25 -28.25
N SER A 198 2.66 14.26 -27.41
CA SER A 198 3.74 13.34 -27.07
C SER A 198 3.37 11.94 -27.59
N THR A 199 3.84 11.65 -28.80
CA THR A 199 4.08 10.30 -29.27
C THR A 199 5.23 9.71 -28.45
N ALA A 200 4.92 9.13 -27.30
CA ALA A 200 5.83 8.26 -26.57
C ALA A 200 5.25 6.85 -26.61
N GLY A 201 5.95 5.95 -27.33
CA GLY A 201 5.57 4.56 -27.55
C GLY A 201 5.42 3.78 -26.26
N GLY A 202 4.19 3.59 -25.83
CA GLY A 202 3.79 2.56 -24.91
C GLY A 202 3.50 1.27 -25.68
N PRO A 203 3.57 0.07 -25.06
CA PRO A 203 3.27 -1.19 -25.73
C PRO A 203 1.85 -1.18 -26.30
N ALA A 204 1.72 -1.64 -27.53
CA ALA A 204 0.53 -1.57 -28.39
C ALA A 204 -0.63 -2.49 -27.95
N SER A 205 -0.99 -2.57 -26.67
CA SER A 205 -2.11 -3.37 -26.19
C SER A 205 -3.04 -2.66 -25.18
N ALA A 206 -2.92 -1.34 -25.00
CA ALA A 206 -3.92 -0.62 -24.24
C ALA A 206 -5.23 -0.51 -25.05
N PRO A 207 -6.39 -0.98 -24.54
CA PRO A 207 -7.66 -0.77 -25.20
C PRO A 207 -7.90 0.74 -25.39
N ARG A 208 -8.44 1.11 -26.56
CA ARG A 208 -8.78 2.50 -26.86
C ARG A 208 -9.64 3.06 -25.72
N PRO A 209 -9.34 4.27 -25.19
CA PRO A 209 -10.12 4.85 -24.11
C PRO A 209 -11.58 4.96 -24.57
N ARG A 210 -12.48 4.33 -23.83
CA ARG A 210 -13.89 4.72 -23.83
C ARG A 210 -13.92 6.22 -23.56
N SER A 211 -14.85 6.96 -24.16
CA SER A 211 -14.97 8.40 -23.93
C SER A 211 -15.14 8.65 -22.42
N LEU A 212 -14.08 9.09 -21.76
CA LEU A 212 -14.12 9.48 -20.36
C LEU A 212 -15.00 10.73 -20.22
N VAL A 213 -15.79 10.75 -19.17
CA VAL A 213 -16.69 11.86 -18.84
C VAL A 213 -16.05 12.71 -17.75
N GLU A 214 -16.05 14.02 -17.93
CA GLU A 214 -15.66 14.94 -16.85
C GLU A 214 -16.66 14.85 -15.70
N PRO A 215 -16.18 14.79 -14.43
CA PRO A 215 -17.08 14.78 -13.29
C PRO A 215 -17.97 16.02 -13.27
N SER A 216 -19.26 15.84 -13.03
CA SER A 216 -20.18 16.95 -12.85
C SER A 216 -19.76 17.85 -11.68
N PRO A 217 -20.20 19.13 -11.64
CA PRO A 217 -19.86 20.02 -10.51
C PRO A 217 -20.25 19.44 -9.13
N ALA A 218 -21.32 18.65 -9.08
CA ALA A 218 -21.76 17.98 -7.85
C ALA A 218 -20.79 16.88 -7.42
N VAL A 219 -20.33 16.05 -8.38
CA VAL A 219 -19.32 15.01 -8.13
C VAL A 219 -18.00 15.65 -7.75
N ARG A 220 -17.52 16.68 -8.48
CA ARG A 220 -16.25 17.36 -8.18
C ARG A 220 -16.20 17.91 -6.75
N ARG A 221 -17.30 18.45 -6.22
CA ARG A 221 -17.36 18.93 -4.83
C ARG A 221 -17.19 17.81 -3.81
N ARG A 222 -17.54 16.56 -4.18
CA ARG A 222 -17.35 15.39 -3.33
C ARG A 222 -15.93 14.82 -3.40
N LEU A 223 -15.18 15.07 -4.48
CA LEU A 223 -13.80 14.59 -4.68
C LEU A 223 -12.83 15.42 -3.83
N ARG A 224 -12.72 15.09 -2.55
CA ARG A 224 -11.89 15.80 -1.56
C ARG A 224 -11.34 14.84 -0.50
N PRO A 225 -10.30 15.24 0.24
CA PRO A 225 -9.78 14.42 1.34
C PRO A 225 -10.89 14.03 2.34
N GLY A 226 -10.85 12.77 2.78
CA GLY A 226 -11.83 12.20 3.72
C GLY A 226 -13.27 12.11 3.20
N ALA A 227 -13.47 12.20 1.89
CA ALA A 227 -14.83 12.14 1.32
C ALA A 227 -15.51 10.80 1.59
N ASP A 228 -16.79 10.84 1.91
CA ASP A 228 -17.66 9.67 1.90
C ASP A 228 -18.15 9.41 0.46
N LEU A 229 -17.56 8.37 -0.15
CA LEU A 229 -17.84 7.88 -1.49
C LEU A 229 -18.24 6.39 -1.46
N VAL A 230 -18.74 5.90 -0.31
CA VAL A 230 -19.22 4.52 -0.16
C VAL A 230 -20.28 4.22 -1.21
N GLY A 231 -20.09 3.17 -2.00
CA GLY A 231 -21.00 2.75 -3.07
C GLY A 231 -21.20 3.78 -4.20
N ALA A 232 -20.39 4.83 -4.27
CA ALA A 232 -20.55 5.88 -5.28
C ALA A 232 -20.34 5.35 -6.71
N ASP A 233 -21.17 5.82 -7.64
CA ASP A 233 -20.98 5.59 -9.07
C ASP A 233 -19.99 6.62 -9.63
N LEU A 234 -18.77 6.16 -9.89
CA LEU A 234 -17.68 6.95 -10.45
C LEU A 234 -17.20 6.40 -11.81
N ARG A 235 -18.02 5.59 -12.46
CA ARG A 235 -17.69 4.91 -13.72
C ARG A 235 -17.37 5.87 -14.85
N ALA A 236 -16.36 5.50 -15.64
CA ALA A 236 -15.91 6.21 -16.84
C ALA A 236 -15.62 7.70 -16.60
N LEU A 237 -15.33 8.12 -15.36
CA LEU A 237 -14.97 9.49 -15.03
C LEU A 237 -13.46 9.72 -15.20
N ASP A 238 -13.10 10.91 -15.65
CA ASP A 238 -11.72 11.40 -15.56
C ASP A 238 -11.50 12.04 -14.18
N LEU A 239 -10.91 11.27 -13.27
CA LEU A 239 -10.60 11.70 -11.90
C LEU A 239 -9.17 12.24 -11.77
N THR A 240 -8.47 12.47 -12.87
CA THR A 240 -7.06 12.90 -12.88
C THR A 240 -6.79 14.04 -11.91
N GLY A 241 -5.80 13.86 -11.03
CA GLY A 241 -5.35 14.85 -10.06
C GLY A 241 -6.33 15.10 -8.91
N ALA A 242 -7.33 14.23 -8.71
CA ALA A 242 -8.20 14.33 -7.55
C ALA A 242 -7.43 14.03 -6.25
N ASP A 243 -7.81 14.70 -5.18
CA ASP A 243 -7.28 14.46 -3.83
C ASP A 243 -8.32 13.62 -3.06
N LEU A 244 -8.07 12.31 -3.00
CA LEU A 244 -8.93 11.34 -2.32
C LEU A 244 -8.24 10.72 -1.09
N ARG A 245 -7.27 11.43 -0.49
CA ARG A 245 -6.61 10.98 0.74
C ARG A 245 -7.63 10.70 1.83
N GLY A 246 -7.53 9.50 2.44
CA GLY A 246 -8.45 9.07 3.49
C GLY A 246 -9.91 8.95 3.07
N ALA A 247 -10.24 9.01 1.78
CA ALA A 247 -11.62 8.87 1.32
C ALA A 247 -12.15 7.44 1.55
N LEU A 248 -13.44 7.33 1.85
CA LEU A 248 -14.15 6.06 1.99
C LEU A 248 -14.71 5.66 0.62
N LEU A 249 -14.02 4.77 -0.07
CA LEU A 249 -14.41 4.25 -1.39
C LEU A 249 -14.94 2.80 -1.31
N LEU A 250 -15.41 2.37 -0.13
CA LEU A 250 -15.93 1.01 0.05
C LEU A 250 -17.04 0.71 -0.95
N GLY A 251 -16.84 -0.33 -1.76
CA GLY A 251 -17.83 -0.75 -2.75
C GLY A 251 -18.12 0.26 -3.86
N ALA A 252 -17.32 1.34 -3.99
CA ALA A 252 -17.48 2.30 -5.08
C ALA A 252 -17.24 1.65 -6.45
N ASP A 253 -17.99 2.09 -7.45
CA ASP A 253 -17.85 1.62 -8.84
C ASP A 253 -16.92 2.56 -9.62
N LEU A 254 -15.68 2.12 -9.84
CA LEU A 254 -14.62 2.85 -10.54
C LEU A 254 -14.41 2.35 -11.97
N ARG A 255 -15.24 1.42 -12.46
CA ARG A 255 -15.03 0.75 -13.75
C ARG A 255 -14.84 1.71 -14.91
N GLY A 256 -13.77 1.51 -15.68
CA GLY A 256 -13.45 2.30 -16.86
C GLY A 256 -13.09 3.76 -16.55
N SER A 257 -12.88 4.14 -15.29
CA SER A 257 -12.43 5.48 -14.92
C SER A 257 -10.91 5.62 -15.05
N ARG A 258 -10.45 6.87 -15.10
CA ARG A 258 -9.03 7.22 -15.10
C ARG A 258 -8.65 7.81 -13.75
N LEU A 259 -7.67 7.19 -13.07
CA LEU A 259 -7.13 7.67 -11.81
C LEU A 259 -5.67 8.16 -11.96
N ASP A 260 -5.39 8.87 -13.05
CA ASP A 260 -4.06 9.43 -13.30
C ASP A 260 -3.71 10.47 -12.22
N VAL A 261 -2.62 10.26 -11.49
CA VAL A 261 -2.14 11.06 -10.35
C VAL A 261 -3.22 11.39 -9.31
N VAL A 262 -4.22 10.51 -9.15
CA VAL A 262 -5.15 10.57 -8.02
C VAL A 262 -4.43 10.17 -6.75
N ASP A 263 -4.58 10.98 -5.71
CA ASP A 263 -3.96 10.71 -4.41
C ASP A 263 -4.89 9.80 -3.57
N LEU A 264 -4.42 8.57 -3.34
CA LEU A 264 -5.15 7.53 -2.61
C LEU A 264 -4.52 7.22 -1.23
N LEU A 265 -3.65 8.11 -0.72
CA LEU A 265 -3.02 7.93 0.59
C LEU A 265 -4.07 7.65 1.67
N GLY A 266 -4.03 6.46 2.27
CA GLY A 266 -4.96 6.07 3.33
C GLY A 266 -6.43 5.94 2.91
N ALA A 267 -6.75 5.94 1.60
CA ALA A 267 -8.12 5.73 1.13
C ALA A 267 -8.57 4.27 1.38
N ASP A 268 -9.84 4.08 1.76
CA ASP A 268 -10.42 2.75 1.95
C ASP A 268 -11.08 2.27 0.66
N LEU A 269 -10.39 1.36 -0.03
CA LEU A 269 -10.80 0.79 -1.31
C LEU A 269 -11.47 -0.60 -1.19
N ARG A 270 -11.81 -1.05 0.00
CA ARG A 270 -12.37 -2.40 0.20
C ARG A 270 -13.62 -2.63 -0.63
N GLY A 271 -13.57 -3.67 -1.46
CA GLY A 271 -14.68 -4.08 -2.32
C GLY A 271 -15.00 -3.12 -3.47
N ALA A 272 -14.23 -2.01 -3.65
CA ALA A 272 -14.39 -1.14 -4.81
C ALA A 272 -14.16 -1.91 -6.11
N ASP A 273 -14.93 -1.60 -7.13
CA ASP A 273 -14.85 -2.25 -8.44
C ASP A 273 -13.97 -1.42 -9.39
N ALA A 274 -12.71 -1.85 -9.52
CA ALA A 274 -11.70 -1.20 -10.36
C ALA A 274 -11.43 -1.96 -11.67
N ARG A 275 -12.37 -2.79 -12.14
CA ARG A 275 -12.21 -3.48 -13.43
C ARG A 275 -12.16 -2.47 -14.57
N ASP A 276 -11.29 -2.74 -15.55
CA ASP A 276 -11.08 -1.85 -16.71
C ASP A 276 -10.68 -0.41 -16.28
N THR A 277 -9.96 -0.27 -15.14
CA THR A 277 -9.55 1.01 -14.55
C THR A 277 -8.04 1.19 -14.65
N ASP A 278 -7.58 2.39 -15.02
CA ASP A 278 -6.16 2.73 -15.03
C ASP A 278 -5.74 3.38 -13.69
N LEU A 279 -5.06 2.58 -12.87
CA LEU A 279 -4.43 2.98 -11.60
C LEU A 279 -2.91 3.10 -11.74
N SER A 280 -2.33 2.95 -12.94
CA SER A 280 -0.88 2.82 -13.15
C SER A 280 -0.07 4.01 -12.64
N ARG A 281 -0.69 5.18 -12.51
CA ARG A 281 -0.11 6.41 -12.00
C ARG A 281 -0.85 6.97 -10.79
N ALA A 282 -1.72 6.17 -10.14
CA ALA A 282 -2.32 6.55 -8.87
C ALA A 282 -1.22 6.70 -7.81
N LEU A 283 -1.33 7.74 -6.98
CA LEU A 283 -0.34 8.08 -5.97
C LEU A 283 -0.63 7.37 -4.65
N PHE A 284 0.43 6.89 -4.01
CA PHE A 284 0.44 6.31 -2.66
C PHE A 284 -0.48 5.11 -2.49
N LEU A 285 -0.68 4.36 -3.57
CA LEU A 285 -1.40 3.09 -3.53
C LEU A 285 -0.52 2.00 -2.90
N THR A 286 -1.05 1.30 -1.90
CA THR A 286 -0.37 0.20 -1.21
C THR A 286 -0.75 -1.16 -1.79
N PRO A 287 0.06 -2.23 -1.58
CA PRO A 287 -0.32 -3.60 -1.93
C PRO A 287 -1.64 -4.01 -1.29
N ALA A 288 -1.88 -3.64 -0.03
CA ALA A 288 -3.12 -3.93 0.69
C ALA A 288 -4.35 -3.30 -0.01
N GLN A 289 -4.27 -2.03 -0.39
CA GLN A 289 -5.33 -1.36 -1.13
C GLN A 289 -5.56 -2.02 -2.51
N ALA A 290 -4.48 -2.34 -3.24
CA ALA A 290 -4.56 -3.03 -4.53
C ALA A 290 -5.15 -4.45 -4.41
N GLY A 291 -4.89 -5.15 -3.29
CA GLY A 291 -5.48 -6.46 -2.97
C GLY A 291 -6.96 -6.40 -2.60
N ALA A 292 -7.42 -5.25 -2.07
CA ALA A 292 -8.77 -5.05 -1.57
C ALA A 292 -9.81 -4.74 -2.67
N VAL A 293 -9.38 -4.24 -3.84
CA VAL A 293 -10.27 -3.92 -4.96
C VAL A 293 -10.63 -5.16 -5.78
N ARG A 294 -11.78 -5.11 -6.45
CA ARG A 294 -12.14 -6.04 -7.54
C ARG A 294 -11.46 -5.56 -8.81
N ARG A 295 -10.63 -6.41 -9.41
CA ARG A 295 -9.87 -6.09 -10.62
C ARG A 295 -9.96 -7.21 -11.64
N ASP A 296 -9.63 -6.88 -12.88
CA ASP A 296 -9.52 -7.81 -14.00
C ASP A 296 -8.18 -7.61 -14.75
N GLU A 297 -7.99 -8.31 -15.86
CA GLU A 297 -6.78 -8.23 -16.70
C GLU A 297 -6.55 -6.84 -17.32
N ARG A 298 -7.59 -5.99 -17.34
CA ARG A 298 -7.53 -4.64 -17.89
C ARG A 298 -7.21 -3.59 -16.83
N THR A 299 -7.25 -3.97 -15.55
CA THR A 299 -6.88 -3.07 -14.47
C THR A 299 -5.37 -2.84 -14.50
N ALA A 300 -4.94 -1.61 -14.79
CA ALA A 300 -3.54 -1.25 -14.78
C ALA A 300 -3.12 -0.79 -13.38
N LEU A 301 -2.06 -1.40 -12.82
CA LEU A 301 -1.48 -1.04 -11.52
C LEU A 301 -0.13 -0.34 -11.69
N PRO A 302 0.32 0.48 -10.71
CA PRO A 302 1.69 0.98 -10.62
C PRO A 302 2.73 -0.14 -10.74
N ALA A 303 3.87 0.15 -11.36
CA ALA A 303 4.91 -0.87 -11.63
C ALA A 303 5.38 -1.60 -10.36
N ALA A 304 5.49 -0.89 -9.22
CA ALA A 304 5.89 -1.49 -7.94
C ALA A 304 4.84 -2.48 -7.37
N LEU A 305 3.61 -2.50 -7.89
CA LEU A 305 2.51 -3.39 -7.49
C LEU A 305 2.20 -4.50 -8.50
N ARG A 306 3.00 -4.60 -9.55
CA ARG A 306 2.90 -5.70 -10.52
C ARG A 306 3.76 -6.86 -10.02
N ASP A 307 3.20 -8.07 -10.09
CA ASP A 307 3.92 -9.32 -9.82
C ASP A 307 4.91 -9.62 -10.95
#